data_78fbe47b3e27d624933f17848bdbad76
#
_entry.id   78fbe47b3e27d624933f17848bdbad76
#
_cell.length_a   1.000
_cell.length_b   1.000
_cell.length_c   1.000
_cell.angle_alpha   90.00
_cell.angle_beta   90.00
_cell.angle_gamma   90.00
#
_symmetry.space_group_name_H-M   'P 1'
#
loop_
_entity.id
_entity.type
_entity.pdbx_description
1 polymer ?
#
loop_
_entity_poly.entity_id
_entity_poly.type
_entity_poly.pdbx_seq_one_letter_code
_entity_poly.pdbx_strand_id
1 'polypeptide(L)'
;MLANLLDYDLEGLAAFCERLGEKRFRATQLFRWIHQKGAADFDSMTDLARSLREKLRDVAEIRMPVVTAEHRSADGTIKWLFDVGAGDAVEAVFIPESDRGTLCISSQAGCAVGCRFCSTGHQGFSRNLSTGEIVSQLWFAERFLRVHLKRNDRVISNVVMMGMGEPLQNYSALLPALRVMLDDHGYGLSRRRVTVSTSGVVPMMERLAQDCPVALAVSLHAPNDPLRDNLVPLNKKYPLQELLQTCVAYLEHAPRDFITFEYCMIHEVNDQVQQAHELVALVRRFGAASWCKFNLIPFNPFPASGLKGSPAPRIAAVRPW
;
A
#
# COMPACT_ATOMS: atom_id res chain seq x y z
N MET A 1 7.59 9.95 -26.09
CA MET A 1 7.86 9.16 -24.88
C MET A 1 7.11 7.84 -25.02
N LEU A 2 7.75 6.69 -24.78
CA LEU A 2 7.11 5.39 -24.84
C LEU A 2 6.10 5.24 -23.69
N ALA A 3 4.98 4.55 -23.96
CA ALA A 3 3.99 4.24 -22.93
C ALA A 3 4.51 3.12 -22.03
N ASN A 4 4.57 3.33 -20.72
CA ASN A 4 4.91 2.25 -19.79
C ASN A 4 3.67 1.37 -19.57
N LEU A 5 3.74 0.11 -20.01
CA LEU A 5 2.58 -0.80 -19.91
C LEU A 5 2.21 -1.19 -18.47
N LEU A 6 3.09 -0.97 -17.50
CA LEU A 6 2.78 -1.13 -16.08
C LEU A 6 1.83 -0.04 -15.54
N ASP A 7 1.64 1.07 -16.27
CA ASP A 7 0.71 2.13 -15.86
C ASP A 7 -0.77 1.79 -16.10
N TYR A 8 -1.05 0.66 -16.77
CA TYR A 8 -2.41 0.29 -17.15
C TYR A 8 -2.94 -0.90 -16.35
N ASP A 9 -4.19 -0.79 -15.87
CA ASP A 9 -5.00 -1.96 -15.55
C ASP A 9 -5.46 -2.67 -16.86
N LEU A 10 -6.15 -3.78 -16.74
CA LEU A 10 -6.56 -4.56 -17.92
C LEU A 10 -7.45 -3.75 -18.87
N GLU A 11 -8.33 -2.91 -18.35
CA GLU A 11 -9.21 -2.04 -19.14
C GLU A 11 -8.42 -0.94 -19.87
N GLY A 12 -7.50 -0.28 -19.15
CA GLY A 12 -6.62 0.73 -19.74
C GLY A 12 -5.71 0.12 -20.81
N LEU A 13 -5.22 -1.10 -20.59
CA LEU A 13 -4.42 -1.82 -21.59
C LEU A 13 -5.26 -2.25 -22.79
N ALA A 14 -6.54 -2.59 -22.61
CA ALA A 14 -7.47 -2.86 -23.70
C ALA A 14 -7.68 -1.63 -24.57
N ALA A 15 -7.93 -0.48 -23.97
CA ALA A 15 -8.04 0.79 -24.68
C ALA A 15 -6.73 1.17 -25.39
N PHE A 16 -5.56 0.86 -24.80
CA PHE A 16 -4.27 1.04 -25.46
C PHE A 16 -4.14 0.16 -26.72
N CYS A 17 -4.50 -1.13 -26.65
CA CYS A 17 -4.48 -2.03 -27.80
C CYS A 17 -5.42 -1.54 -28.92
N GLU A 18 -6.63 -1.10 -28.59
CA GLU A 18 -7.60 -0.57 -29.54
C GLU A 18 -7.06 0.66 -30.30
N ARG A 19 -6.36 1.57 -29.62
CA ARG A 19 -5.67 2.72 -30.25
C ARG A 19 -4.59 2.29 -31.23
N LEU A 20 -3.99 1.12 -31.03
CA LEU A 20 -3.01 0.54 -31.97
C LEU A 20 -3.66 -0.22 -33.13
N GLY A 21 -5.00 -0.26 -33.22
CA GLY A 21 -5.73 -1.05 -34.20
C GLY A 21 -5.76 -2.54 -33.90
N GLU A 22 -5.45 -2.92 -32.66
CA GLU A 22 -5.43 -4.32 -32.22
C GLU A 22 -6.74 -4.69 -31.52
N LYS A 23 -7.07 -5.99 -31.55
CA LYS A 23 -8.27 -6.49 -30.87
C LYS A 23 -8.09 -6.47 -29.35
N ARG A 24 -9.16 -6.15 -28.63
CA ARG A 24 -9.22 -6.03 -27.16
C ARG A 24 -8.62 -7.23 -26.40
N PHE A 25 -8.78 -8.46 -26.89
CA PHE A 25 -8.23 -9.65 -26.24
C PHE A 25 -6.68 -9.68 -26.19
N ARG A 26 -6.01 -8.88 -27.04
CA ARG A 26 -4.53 -8.75 -26.99
C ARG A 26 -4.06 -8.15 -25.67
N ALA A 27 -4.87 -7.31 -25.06
CA ALA A 27 -4.59 -6.78 -23.73
C ALA A 27 -4.47 -7.89 -22.68
N THR A 28 -5.36 -8.87 -22.69
CA THR A 28 -5.28 -10.01 -21.77
C THR A 28 -3.99 -10.83 -21.96
N GLN A 29 -3.55 -11.01 -23.21
CA GLN A 29 -2.28 -11.70 -23.48
C GLN A 29 -1.09 -10.89 -22.93
N LEU A 30 -1.01 -9.59 -23.25
CA LEU A 30 0.04 -8.69 -22.75
C LEU A 30 0.05 -8.65 -21.21
N PHE A 31 -1.13 -8.50 -20.61
CA PHE A 31 -1.29 -8.41 -19.15
C PHE A 31 -0.77 -9.66 -18.43
N ARG A 32 -1.09 -10.85 -18.97
CA ARG A 32 -0.56 -12.13 -18.45
C ARG A 32 0.95 -12.24 -18.62
N TRP A 33 1.49 -11.83 -19.77
CA TRP A 33 2.92 -11.84 -19.98
C TRP A 33 3.64 -10.94 -18.98
N ILE A 34 3.13 -9.73 -18.79
CA ILE A 34 3.74 -8.76 -17.86
C ILE A 34 3.63 -9.25 -16.42
N HIS A 35 2.42 -9.55 -15.94
CA HIS A 35 2.17 -9.73 -14.51
C HIS A 35 2.31 -11.19 -14.03
N GLN A 36 1.90 -12.18 -14.80
CA GLN A 36 2.00 -13.58 -14.39
C GLN A 36 3.34 -14.21 -14.77
N LYS A 37 3.78 -13.98 -16.02
CA LYS A 37 5.05 -14.55 -16.51
C LYS A 37 6.25 -13.65 -16.22
N GLY A 38 6.01 -12.39 -15.85
CA GLY A 38 7.04 -11.42 -15.49
C GLY A 38 7.94 -11.03 -16.67
N ALA A 39 7.39 -10.96 -17.89
CA ALA A 39 8.15 -10.53 -19.05
C ALA A 39 8.56 -9.06 -18.92
N ALA A 40 9.83 -8.77 -19.22
CA ALA A 40 10.40 -7.42 -19.23
C ALA A 40 10.63 -6.89 -20.66
N ASP A 41 10.41 -7.74 -21.67
CA ASP A 41 10.58 -7.41 -23.08
C ASP A 41 9.47 -8.06 -23.91
N PHE A 42 9.24 -7.52 -25.12
CA PHE A 42 8.20 -8.02 -26.00
C PHE A 42 8.63 -9.26 -26.81
N ASP A 43 9.94 -9.54 -26.88
CA ASP A 43 10.46 -10.68 -27.69
C ASP A 43 10.12 -12.01 -27.03
N SER A 44 10.10 -12.05 -25.71
CA SER A 44 9.73 -13.23 -24.93
C SER A 44 8.23 -13.60 -25.08
N MET A 45 7.38 -12.68 -25.57
CA MET A 45 5.94 -12.86 -25.67
C MET A 45 5.53 -13.66 -26.93
N THR A 46 5.88 -14.95 -26.95
CA THR A 46 5.86 -15.79 -28.15
C THR A 46 4.45 -16.10 -28.71
N ASP A 47 3.39 -15.95 -27.93
CA ASP A 47 1.99 -16.10 -28.37
C ASP A 47 1.38 -14.81 -28.98
N LEU A 48 2.17 -13.73 -28.98
CA LEU A 48 1.83 -12.50 -29.72
C LEU A 48 2.38 -12.55 -31.14
N ALA A 49 1.61 -12.06 -32.11
CA ALA A 49 2.07 -11.93 -33.47
C ALA A 49 3.36 -11.09 -33.54
N ARG A 50 4.28 -11.46 -34.42
CA ARG A 50 5.56 -10.75 -34.60
C ARG A 50 5.32 -9.27 -34.91
N SER A 51 4.37 -8.97 -35.81
CA SER A 51 4.02 -7.61 -36.20
C SER A 51 3.53 -6.76 -35.00
N LEU A 52 2.79 -7.36 -34.05
CA LEU A 52 2.39 -6.67 -32.83
C LEU A 52 3.58 -6.40 -31.92
N ARG A 53 4.47 -7.36 -31.73
CA ARG A 53 5.69 -7.17 -30.90
C ARG A 53 6.59 -6.07 -31.48
N GLU A 54 6.75 -6.01 -32.81
CA GLU A 54 7.49 -4.94 -33.49
C GLU A 54 6.81 -3.58 -33.25
N LYS A 55 5.50 -3.49 -33.46
CA LYS A 55 4.72 -2.26 -33.18
C LYS A 55 4.85 -1.80 -31.73
N LEU A 56 4.81 -2.73 -30.75
CA LEU A 56 4.93 -2.40 -29.35
C LEU A 56 6.30 -1.80 -29.00
N ARG A 57 7.39 -2.27 -29.59
CA ARG A 57 8.74 -1.69 -29.37
C ARG A 57 8.84 -0.21 -29.75
N ASP A 58 8.07 0.22 -30.74
CA ASP A 58 8.09 1.60 -31.22
C ASP A 58 7.28 2.57 -30.32
N VAL A 59 6.29 2.04 -29.58
CA VAL A 59 5.31 2.89 -28.87
C VAL A 59 5.21 2.63 -27.38
N ALA A 60 5.77 1.51 -26.86
CA ALA A 60 5.61 1.10 -25.49
C ALA A 60 6.90 0.51 -24.89
N GLU A 61 6.92 0.46 -23.58
CA GLU A 61 7.98 -0.18 -22.79
C GLU A 61 7.39 -0.83 -21.52
N ILE A 62 8.16 -1.69 -20.88
CA ILE A 62 7.91 -2.21 -19.53
C ILE A 62 9.02 -1.67 -18.65
N ARG A 63 8.77 -0.50 -18.05
CA ARG A 63 9.79 0.23 -17.29
C ARG A 63 9.76 -0.18 -15.83
N MET A 64 10.90 -0.61 -15.35
CA MET A 64 11.12 -1.01 -13.98
C MET A 64 11.86 0.07 -13.20
N PRO A 65 11.55 0.27 -11.91
CA PRO A 65 12.41 1.08 -11.07
C PRO A 65 13.76 0.39 -10.87
N VAL A 66 14.81 1.19 -10.76
CA VAL A 66 16.15 0.71 -10.48
C VAL A 66 16.28 0.50 -8.97
N VAL A 67 16.70 -0.69 -8.53
CA VAL A 67 17.03 -0.94 -7.13
C VAL A 67 18.40 -0.34 -6.83
N THR A 68 18.44 0.62 -5.92
CA THR A 68 19.67 1.31 -5.50
C THR A 68 20.27 0.77 -4.22
N ALA A 69 19.44 0.13 -3.37
CA ALA A 69 19.92 -0.53 -2.16
C ALA A 69 19.01 -1.71 -1.78
N GLU A 70 19.63 -2.73 -1.16
CA GLU A 70 18.95 -3.87 -0.56
C GLU A 70 19.49 -4.10 0.85
N HIS A 71 18.59 -4.25 1.82
CA HIS A 71 18.93 -4.60 3.19
C HIS A 71 18.18 -5.85 3.61
N ARG A 72 18.88 -6.77 4.24
CA ARG A 72 18.32 -8.02 4.77
C ARG A 72 18.47 -8.08 6.28
N SER A 73 17.41 -8.44 6.95
CA SER A 73 17.39 -8.68 8.39
C SER A 73 17.53 -10.18 8.70
N ALA A 74 17.92 -10.50 9.93
CA ALA A 74 18.12 -11.88 10.36
C ALA A 74 16.85 -12.74 10.35
N ASP A 75 15.68 -12.10 10.44
CA ASP A 75 14.36 -12.75 10.36
C ASP A 75 13.90 -13.03 8.91
N GLY A 76 14.73 -12.72 7.91
CA GLY A 76 14.43 -12.89 6.51
C GLY A 76 13.70 -11.72 5.86
N THR A 77 13.40 -10.64 6.61
CA THR A 77 12.85 -9.41 6.04
C THR A 77 13.82 -8.79 5.06
N ILE A 78 13.32 -8.37 3.90
CA ILE A 78 14.11 -7.71 2.85
C ILE A 78 13.51 -6.34 2.56
N LYS A 79 14.34 -5.31 2.63
CA LYS A 79 13.98 -3.95 2.26
C LYS A 79 14.76 -3.54 1.02
N TRP A 80 14.04 -3.06 0.01
CA TRP A 80 14.60 -2.45 -1.20
C TRP A 80 14.36 -0.96 -1.23
N LEU A 81 15.34 -0.23 -1.75
CA LEU A 81 15.21 1.18 -2.12
C LEU A 81 15.17 1.24 -3.65
N PHE A 82 14.09 1.81 -4.18
CA PHE A 82 13.86 1.98 -5.61
C PHE A 82 14.08 3.44 -6.00
N ASP A 83 14.96 3.68 -6.98
CA ASP A 83 15.02 4.95 -7.68
C ASP A 83 13.78 5.08 -8.59
N VAL A 84 13.00 6.11 -8.37
CA VAL A 84 11.80 6.43 -9.16
C VAL A 84 12.00 7.66 -10.04
N GLY A 85 13.25 8.09 -10.22
CA GLY A 85 13.64 9.23 -11.06
C GLY A 85 13.54 10.56 -10.33
N ALA A 86 14.03 11.61 -11.00
CA ALA A 86 14.07 12.98 -10.48
C ALA A 86 14.80 13.18 -9.13
N GLY A 87 15.64 12.22 -8.73
CA GLY A 87 16.32 12.22 -7.44
C GLY A 87 15.48 11.66 -6.29
N ASP A 88 14.28 11.16 -6.58
CA ASP A 88 13.38 10.54 -5.62
C ASP A 88 13.65 9.04 -5.50
N ALA A 89 13.49 8.51 -4.28
CA ALA A 89 13.52 7.08 -4.03
C ALA A 89 12.41 6.67 -3.07
N VAL A 90 11.94 5.43 -3.22
CA VAL A 90 10.90 4.84 -2.36
C VAL A 90 11.30 3.47 -1.87
N GLU A 91 10.77 3.10 -0.71
CA GLU A 91 11.04 1.81 -0.08
C GLU A 91 9.91 0.81 -0.34
N ALA A 92 10.29 -0.46 -0.54
CA ALA A 92 9.38 -1.59 -0.37
C ALA A 92 10.00 -2.61 0.58
N VAL A 93 9.17 -3.29 1.36
CA VAL A 93 9.62 -4.24 2.38
C VAL A 93 8.87 -5.55 2.24
N PHE A 94 9.62 -6.64 2.04
CA PHE A 94 9.09 -7.99 2.10
C PHE A 94 9.26 -8.55 3.52
N ILE A 95 8.18 -9.04 4.11
CA ILE A 95 8.13 -9.64 5.44
C ILE A 95 7.71 -11.09 5.27
N PRO A 96 8.63 -12.06 5.46
CA PRO A 96 8.29 -13.47 5.41
C PRO A 96 7.51 -13.89 6.66
N GLU A 97 6.52 -14.72 6.47
CA GLU A 97 5.81 -15.45 7.53
C GLU A 97 5.90 -16.96 7.22
N SER A 98 5.56 -17.83 8.16
CA SER A 98 5.74 -19.29 8.01
C SER A 98 5.12 -19.86 6.72
N ASP A 99 3.94 -19.39 6.35
CA ASP A 99 3.15 -19.85 5.19
C ASP A 99 2.75 -18.71 4.24
N ARG A 100 3.19 -17.47 4.52
CA ARG A 100 2.78 -16.26 3.81
C ARG A 100 3.95 -15.33 3.58
N GLY A 101 3.83 -14.48 2.56
CA GLY A 101 4.73 -13.36 2.34
C GLY A 101 3.92 -12.08 2.23
N THR A 102 4.23 -11.08 3.06
CA THR A 102 3.61 -9.77 3.01
C THR A 102 4.56 -8.77 2.38
N LEU A 103 4.12 -8.07 1.35
CA LEU A 103 4.87 -6.97 0.74
C LEU A 103 4.25 -5.63 1.13
N CYS A 104 5.03 -4.79 1.79
CA CYS A 104 4.71 -3.40 2.05
C CYS A 104 5.26 -2.54 0.92
N ILE A 105 4.40 -1.73 0.27
CA ILE A 105 4.76 -0.89 -0.87
C ILE A 105 4.39 0.57 -0.65
N SER A 106 5.07 1.43 -1.38
CA SER A 106 4.93 2.90 -1.35
C SER A 106 3.99 3.41 -2.43
N SER A 107 3.32 4.53 -2.17
CA SER A 107 2.40 5.21 -3.08
C SER A 107 2.82 6.61 -3.49
N GLN A 108 3.76 7.23 -2.76
CA GLN A 108 4.28 8.57 -3.01
C GLN A 108 5.78 8.62 -2.70
N ALA A 109 6.51 9.52 -3.32
CA ALA A 109 7.82 9.95 -2.86
C ALA A 109 7.60 11.06 -1.81
N GLY A 110 7.93 10.74 -0.54
CA GLY A 110 7.57 11.58 0.60
C GLY A 110 6.08 11.52 0.96
N CYS A 111 5.60 12.41 1.84
CA CYS A 111 4.21 12.45 2.29
C CYS A 111 3.81 13.86 2.77
N ALA A 112 2.66 14.36 2.31
CA ALA A 112 2.13 15.67 2.68
C ALA A 112 1.38 15.69 4.01
N VAL A 113 1.05 14.53 4.61
CA VAL A 113 0.25 14.46 5.85
C VAL A 113 1.02 15.02 7.05
N GLY A 114 2.35 14.82 7.08
CA GLY A 114 3.22 15.41 8.10
C GLY A 114 3.05 14.80 9.49
N CYS A 115 2.73 13.51 9.61
CA CYS A 115 2.63 12.82 10.90
C CYS A 115 3.92 12.91 11.68
N ARG A 116 3.89 13.37 12.96
CA ARG A 116 5.07 13.64 13.77
C ARG A 116 5.94 12.41 14.09
N PHE A 117 5.36 11.24 14.10
CA PHE A 117 6.03 9.96 14.38
C PHE A 117 6.52 9.26 13.10
N CYS A 118 6.29 9.83 11.91
CA CYS A 118 6.60 9.20 10.63
C CYS A 118 7.82 9.82 9.96
N SER A 119 8.87 9.03 9.71
CA SER A 119 10.07 9.51 9.03
C SER A 119 9.77 10.08 7.64
N THR A 120 8.89 9.42 6.88
CA THR A 120 8.45 9.91 5.56
C THR A 120 7.71 11.25 5.66
N GLY A 121 6.92 11.48 6.73
CA GLY A 121 6.24 12.76 6.95
C GLY A 121 7.22 13.91 7.20
N HIS A 122 8.37 13.65 7.79
CA HIS A 122 9.43 14.64 7.99
C HIS A 122 10.23 14.95 6.72
N GLN A 123 10.22 14.07 5.71
CA GLN A 123 10.86 14.32 4.42
C GLN A 123 10.06 15.33 3.57
N GLY A 124 8.78 15.54 3.89
CA GLY A 124 7.87 16.30 3.06
C GLY A 124 7.36 15.51 1.84
N PHE A 125 6.58 16.16 0.99
CA PHE A 125 6.00 15.57 -0.22
C PHE A 125 6.80 16.02 -1.45
N SER A 126 7.25 15.08 -2.26
CA SER A 126 7.86 15.37 -3.56
C SER A 126 6.82 15.18 -4.68
N ARG A 127 6.33 13.95 -4.89
CA ARG A 127 5.36 13.65 -5.94
C ARG A 127 4.57 12.36 -5.67
N ASN A 128 3.48 12.23 -6.39
CA ASN A 128 2.77 10.97 -6.52
C ASN A 128 3.56 9.97 -7.38
N LEU A 129 3.52 8.70 -7.02
CA LEU A 129 3.97 7.63 -7.90
C LEU A 129 2.93 7.37 -9.00
N SER A 130 3.37 6.98 -10.19
CA SER A 130 2.49 6.46 -11.22
C SER A 130 1.96 5.07 -10.84
N THR A 131 0.93 4.61 -11.54
CA THR A 131 0.42 3.23 -11.38
C THR A 131 1.53 2.21 -11.59
N GLY A 132 2.33 2.40 -12.64
CA GLY A 132 3.46 1.53 -12.96
C GLY A 132 4.53 1.52 -11.87
N GLU A 133 4.83 2.66 -11.26
CA GLU A 133 5.78 2.75 -10.15
C GLU A 133 5.25 2.05 -8.89
N ILE A 134 3.95 2.07 -8.64
CA ILE A 134 3.33 1.32 -7.54
C ILE A 134 3.37 -0.19 -7.83
N VAL A 135 2.92 -0.61 -9.01
CA VAL A 135 2.82 -2.03 -9.40
C VAL A 135 4.20 -2.66 -9.57
N SER A 136 5.19 -1.90 -10.05
CA SER A 136 6.54 -2.42 -10.30
C SER A 136 7.27 -2.87 -9.02
N GLN A 137 6.92 -2.31 -7.86
CA GLN A 137 7.44 -2.78 -6.57
C GLN A 137 7.03 -4.24 -6.32
N LEU A 138 5.74 -4.57 -6.55
CA LEU A 138 5.23 -5.95 -6.46
C LEU A 138 5.82 -6.85 -7.56
N TRP A 139 5.87 -6.36 -8.80
CA TRP A 139 6.40 -7.08 -9.94
C TRP A 139 7.88 -7.48 -9.71
N PHE A 140 8.70 -6.54 -9.25
CA PHE A 140 10.09 -6.79 -8.94
C PHE A 140 10.24 -7.79 -7.79
N ALA A 141 9.56 -7.52 -6.66
CA ALA A 141 9.69 -8.34 -5.46
C ALA A 141 9.27 -9.80 -5.71
N GLU A 142 8.15 -10.04 -6.41
CA GLU A 142 7.68 -11.38 -6.73
C GLU A 142 8.69 -12.15 -7.60
N ARG A 143 9.28 -11.52 -8.62
CA ARG A 143 10.31 -12.13 -9.47
C ARG A 143 11.58 -12.41 -8.70
N PHE A 144 12.07 -11.42 -7.96
CA PHE A 144 13.27 -11.54 -7.16
C PHE A 144 13.16 -12.71 -6.18
N LEU A 145 12.05 -12.78 -5.46
CA LEU A 145 11.82 -13.79 -4.43
C LEU A 145 11.67 -15.19 -5.03
N ARG A 146 10.98 -15.34 -6.17
CA ARG A 146 10.89 -16.65 -6.87
C ARG A 146 12.26 -17.20 -7.22
N VAL A 147 13.13 -16.38 -7.80
CA VAL A 147 14.49 -16.76 -8.14
C VAL A 147 15.31 -17.07 -6.87
N HIS A 148 15.25 -16.18 -5.89
CA HIS A 148 16.03 -16.29 -4.66
C HIS A 148 15.64 -17.50 -3.80
N LEU A 149 14.34 -17.76 -3.67
CA LEU A 149 13.80 -18.88 -2.90
C LEU A 149 13.65 -20.18 -3.73
N LYS A 150 13.99 -20.13 -5.02
CA LYS A 150 13.84 -21.26 -5.97
C LYS A 150 12.40 -21.79 -5.98
N ARG A 151 11.42 -20.90 -5.95
CA ARG A 151 9.99 -21.24 -5.96
C ARG A 151 9.35 -20.93 -7.30
N ASN A 152 8.47 -21.82 -7.77
CA ASN A 152 7.69 -21.63 -9.01
C ASN A 152 6.29 -21.08 -8.73
N ASP A 153 5.83 -21.17 -7.48
CA ASP A 153 4.56 -20.64 -7.01
C ASP A 153 4.69 -19.22 -6.49
N ARG A 154 3.55 -18.60 -6.19
CA ARG A 154 3.50 -17.25 -5.63
C ARG A 154 4.15 -17.19 -4.26
N VAL A 155 5.05 -16.22 -4.08
CA VAL A 155 5.71 -15.94 -2.79
C VAL A 155 4.96 -14.87 -2.01
N ILE A 156 4.51 -13.81 -2.69
CA ILE A 156 3.79 -12.71 -2.06
C ILE A 156 2.29 -13.02 -2.04
N SER A 157 1.77 -13.28 -0.85
CA SER A 157 0.35 -13.58 -0.63
C SER A 157 -0.46 -12.38 -0.15
N ASN A 158 0.18 -11.36 0.41
CA ASN A 158 -0.44 -10.14 0.91
C ASN A 158 0.32 -8.92 0.39
N VAL A 159 -0.41 -7.86 0.07
CA VAL A 159 0.15 -6.54 -0.25
C VAL A 159 -0.47 -5.50 0.67
N VAL A 160 0.36 -4.67 1.29
CA VAL A 160 -0.09 -3.59 2.17
C VAL A 160 0.48 -2.25 1.68
N MET A 161 -0.39 -1.27 1.49
CA MET A 161 -0.03 0.10 1.11
C MET A 161 0.33 0.88 2.39
N MET A 162 1.42 0.47 3.05
CA MET A 162 1.89 1.00 4.34
C MET A 162 3.33 1.52 4.26
N GLY A 163 3.87 1.67 3.06
CA GLY A 163 5.17 2.28 2.79
C GLY A 163 5.12 3.81 2.82
N MET A 164 5.84 4.44 1.91
CA MET A 164 5.90 5.90 1.84
C MET A 164 4.64 6.47 1.16
N GLY A 165 4.11 7.57 1.75
CA GLY A 165 2.98 8.33 1.22
C GLY A 165 1.63 8.01 1.86
N GLU A 166 0.64 8.84 1.53
CA GLU A 166 -0.77 8.63 1.82
C GLU A 166 -1.46 8.09 0.55
N PRO A 167 -1.82 6.80 0.50
CA PRO A 167 -2.32 6.19 -0.74
C PRO A 167 -3.57 6.87 -1.28
N LEU A 168 -4.46 7.32 -0.41
CA LEU A 168 -5.72 7.95 -0.82
C LEU A 168 -5.53 9.37 -1.36
N GLN A 169 -4.38 10.02 -1.14
CA GLN A 169 -4.02 11.27 -1.83
C GLN A 169 -3.46 11.03 -3.24
N ASN A 170 -3.13 9.78 -3.58
CA ASN A 170 -2.73 9.37 -4.93
C ASN A 170 -3.76 8.42 -5.57
N TYR A 171 -5.04 8.73 -5.42
CA TYR A 171 -6.13 7.83 -5.77
C TYR A 171 -6.17 7.45 -7.25
N SER A 172 -5.83 8.37 -8.15
CA SER A 172 -5.84 8.14 -9.60
C SER A 172 -4.84 7.06 -10.06
N ALA A 173 -3.72 6.93 -9.37
CA ALA A 173 -2.73 5.88 -9.62
C ALA A 173 -2.98 4.63 -8.76
N LEU A 174 -3.52 4.82 -7.54
CA LEU A 174 -3.84 3.74 -6.62
C LEU A 174 -4.90 2.80 -7.19
N LEU A 175 -6.01 3.34 -7.69
CA LEU A 175 -7.15 2.52 -8.13
C LEU A 175 -6.78 1.54 -9.26
N PRO A 176 -6.10 1.96 -10.35
CA PRO A 176 -5.62 1.01 -11.35
C PRO A 176 -4.62 -0.01 -10.77
N ALA A 177 -3.73 0.41 -9.87
CA ALA A 177 -2.78 -0.51 -9.23
C ALA A 177 -3.49 -1.60 -8.41
N LEU A 178 -4.52 -1.24 -7.64
CA LEU A 178 -5.36 -2.22 -6.93
C LEU A 178 -6.04 -3.19 -7.88
N ARG A 179 -6.58 -2.70 -9.00
CA ARG A 179 -7.21 -3.55 -10.03
C ARG A 179 -6.22 -4.55 -10.62
N VAL A 180 -4.98 -4.12 -10.92
CA VAL A 180 -3.90 -5.03 -11.37
C VAL A 180 -3.62 -6.12 -10.33
N MET A 181 -3.56 -5.77 -9.05
CA MET A 181 -3.29 -6.73 -7.98
C MET A 181 -4.41 -7.76 -7.79
N LEU A 182 -5.66 -7.35 -8.02
CA LEU A 182 -6.85 -8.18 -7.82
C LEU A 182 -7.21 -9.03 -9.05
N ASP A 183 -6.86 -8.58 -10.25
CA ASP A 183 -7.24 -9.22 -11.51
C ASP A 183 -6.64 -10.64 -11.63
N ASP A 184 -7.47 -11.61 -12.01
CA ASP A 184 -7.06 -13.02 -12.17
C ASP A 184 -6.03 -13.22 -13.29
N HIS A 185 -5.97 -12.32 -14.26
CA HIS A 185 -4.93 -12.29 -15.30
C HIS A 185 -3.69 -11.52 -14.88
N GLY A 186 -3.75 -10.82 -13.74
CA GLY A 186 -2.64 -10.15 -13.08
C GLY A 186 -2.08 -11.00 -11.95
N TYR A 187 -2.21 -10.48 -10.71
CA TYR A 187 -1.74 -11.18 -9.52
C TYR A 187 -2.82 -12.04 -8.85
N GLY A 188 -4.11 -11.85 -9.15
CA GLY A 188 -5.22 -12.65 -8.60
C GLY A 188 -5.24 -12.66 -7.07
N LEU A 189 -4.85 -11.56 -6.42
CA LEU A 189 -4.95 -11.44 -4.97
C LEU A 189 -6.42 -11.22 -4.59
N SER A 190 -6.87 -11.86 -3.52
CA SER A 190 -8.21 -11.56 -3.01
C SER A 190 -8.24 -10.17 -2.34
N ARG A 191 -9.41 -9.51 -2.36
CA ARG A 191 -9.61 -8.20 -1.70
C ARG A 191 -9.21 -8.20 -0.21
N ARG A 192 -9.26 -9.35 0.47
CA ARG A 192 -8.81 -9.53 1.86
C ARG A 192 -7.28 -9.50 2.00
N ARG A 193 -6.54 -9.73 0.92
CA ARG A 193 -5.09 -9.84 0.89
C ARG A 193 -4.40 -8.57 0.41
N VAL A 194 -5.17 -7.60 -0.03
CA VAL A 194 -4.69 -6.26 -0.35
C VAL A 194 -5.26 -5.29 0.69
N THR A 195 -4.38 -4.57 1.38
CA THR A 195 -4.77 -3.62 2.42
C THR A 195 -4.34 -2.22 2.01
N VAL A 196 -5.29 -1.29 1.96
CA VAL A 196 -5.00 0.14 1.87
C VAL A 196 -4.95 0.69 3.29
N SER A 197 -3.84 1.35 3.63
CA SER A 197 -3.70 2.11 4.88
C SER A 197 -3.90 3.59 4.61
N THR A 198 -4.58 4.29 5.50
CA THR A 198 -4.83 5.73 5.37
C THR A 198 -4.76 6.44 6.71
N SER A 199 -4.33 7.68 6.67
CA SER A 199 -4.44 8.61 7.80
C SER A 199 -5.85 9.18 7.98
N GLY A 200 -6.80 8.81 7.08
CA GLY A 200 -8.20 9.22 7.16
C GLY A 200 -8.58 10.31 6.16
N VAL A 201 -8.29 10.12 4.88
CA VAL A 201 -8.78 10.98 3.78
C VAL A 201 -10.22 10.58 3.48
N VAL A 202 -11.17 11.05 4.32
CA VAL A 202 -12.56 10.61 4.38
C VAL A 202 -13.26 10.53 3.02
N PRO A 203 -13.26 11.56 2.15
CA PRO A 203 -13.96 11.47 0.86
C PRO A 203 -13.39 10.38 -0.06
N MET A 204 -12.10 10.08 0.09
CA MET A 204 -11.47 9.02 -0.72
C MET A 204 -11.68 7.63 -0.11
N MET A 205 -11.91 7.52 1.20
CA MET A 205 -12.36 6.27 1.82
C MET A 205 -13.76 5.88 1.31
N GLU A 206 -14.68 6.84 1.25
CA GLU A 206 -16.03 6.65 0.70
C GLU A 206 -15.97 6.20 -0.77
N ARG A 207 -15.10 6.85 -1.54
CA ARG A 207 -14.89 6.49 -2.94
C ARG A 207 -14.27 5.10 -3.10
N LEU A 208 -13.30 4.73 -2.26
CA LEU A 208 -12.69 3.40 -2.27
C LEU A 208 -13.70 2.29 -1.96
N ALA A 209 -14.64 2.55 -1.05
CA ALA A 209 -15.74 1.63 -0.72
C ALA A 209 -16.60 1.29 -1.94
N GLN A 210 -16.77 2.23 -2.85
CA GLN A 210 -17.57 2.07 -4.08
C GLN A 210 -16.75 1.46 -5.22
N ASP A 211 -15.56 2.00 -5.49
CA ASP A 211 -14.78 1.69 -6.70
C ASP A 211 -14.01 0.37 -6.58
N CYS A 212 -13.46 0.07 -5.39
CA CYS A 212 -12.60 -1.10 -5.17
C CYS A 212 -12.45 -1.41 -3.67
N PRO A 213 -13.47 -1.93 -2.97
CA PRO A 213 -13.41 -2.19 -1.54
C PRO A 213 -12.44 -3.34 -1.23
N VAL A 214 -11.28 -2.99 -0.71
CA VAL A 214 -10.23 -3.90 -0.20
C VAL A 214 -10.17 -3.85 1.32
N ALA A 215 -9.29 -4.62 1.95
CA ALA A 215 -9.07 -4.49 3.40
C ALA A 215 -8.57 -3.08 3.72
N LEU A 216 -9.09 -2.49 4.81
CA LEU A 216 -8.75 -1.14 5.22
C LEU A 216 -7.99 -1.15 6.55
N ALA A 217 -6.93 -0.36 6.61
CA ALA A 217 -6.24 0.00 7.84
C ALA A 217 -6.28 1.52 8.04
N VAL A 218 -6.46 1.97 9.26
CA VAL A 218 -6.53 3.39 9.59
C VAL A 218 -5.49 3.75 10.63
N SER A 219 -4.66 4.72 10.30
CA SER A 219 -3.68 5.32 11.21
C SER A 219 -4.41 6.19 12.24
N LEU A 220 -4.79 5.59 13.38
CA LEU A 220 -5.58 6.26 14.41
C LEU A 220 -4.70 7.03 15.40
N HIS A 221 -3.80 6.36 16.08
CA HIS A 221 -2.72 6.83 16.96
C HIS A 221 -3.12 7.65 18.19
N ALA A 222 -4.39 8.04 18.33
CA ALA A 222 -4.89 8.81 19.46
C ALA A 222 -6.36 8.50 19.76
N PRO A 223 -6.79 8.61 21.04
CA PRO A 223 -8.17 8.37 21.43
C PRO A 223 -9.07 9.62 21.34
N ASN A 224 -8.51 10.81 21.10
CA ASN A 224 -9.21 12.08 21.07
C ASN A 224 -8.61 13.05 20.05
N ASP A 225 -9.40 14.02 19.59
CA ASP A 225 -8.99 14.97 18.55
C ASP A 225 -7.80 15.85 18.96
N PRO A 226 -7.71 16.42 20.18
CA PRO A 226 -6.55 17.24 20.54
C PRO A 226 -5.21 16.54 20.42
N LEU A 227 -5.14 15.28 20.83
CA LEU A 227 -3.93 14.48 20.67
C LEU A 227 -3.69 14.08 19.22
N ARG A 228 -4.76 13.71 18.51
CA ARG A 228 -4.66 13.31 17.10
C ARG A 228 -4.27 14.47 16.20
N ASP A 229 -4.78 15.68 16.45
CA ASP A 229 -4.38 16.91 15.73
C ASP A 229 -2.87 17.17 15.80
N ASN A 230 -2.28 16.79 16.93
CA ASN A 230 -0.86 16.94 17.15
C ASN A 230 -0.04 15.84 16.45
N LEU A 231 -0.50 14.59 16.49
CA LEU A 231 0.20 13.42 15.92
C LEU A 231 -0.04 13.24 14.43
N VAL A 232 -1.27 13.48 13.99
CA VAL A 232 -1.75 13.29 12.61
C VAL A 232 -2.48 14.56 12.16
N PRO A 233 -1.79 15.57 11.61
CA PRO A 233 -2.37 16.88 11.31
C PRO A 233 -3.59 16.86 10.40
N LEU A 234 -3.77 15.80 9.61
CA LEU A 234 -4.96 15.58 8.77
C LEU A 234 -6.26 15.53 9.58
N ASN A 235 -6.20 15.20 10.89
CA ASN A 235 -7.36 15.15 11.78
C ASN A 235 -8.09 16.50 11.88
N LYS A 236 -7.37 17.62 11.77
CA LYS A 236 -7.98 18.96 11.76
C LYS A 236 -8.99 19.14 10.64
N LYS A 237 -8.79 18.42 9.52
CA LYS A 237 -9.68 18.43 8.36
C LYS A 237 -10.79 17.38 8.48
N TYR A 238 -10.46 16.21 9.01
CA TYR A 238 -11.35 15.06 9.16
C TYR A 238 -11.25 14.54 10.60
N PRO A 239 -12.06 15.11 11.54
CA PRO A 239 -12.04 14.73 12.95
C PRO A 239 -12.44 13.26 13.18
N LEU A 240 -12.10 12.73 14.35
CA LEU A 240 -12.37 11.33 14.73
C LEU A 240 -13.83 10.93 14.54
N GLN A 241 -14.77 11.83 14.79
CA GLN A 241 -16.20 11.56 14.62
C GLN A 241 -16.51 11.19 13.16
N GLU A 242 -16.08 12.00 12.22
CA GLU A 242 -16.29 11.81 10.78
C GLU A 242 -15.51 10.58 10.28
N LEU A 243 -14.26 10.44 10.68
CA LEU A 243 -13.42 9.31 10.33
C LEU A 243 -14.04 7.97 10.74
N LEU A 244 -14.50 7.84 11.98
CA LEU A 244 -15.05 6.58 12.49
C LEU A 244 -16.43 6.28 11.91
N GLN A 245 -17.25 7.29 11.65
CA GLN A 245 -18.50 7.12 10.90
C GLN A 245 -18.22 6.54 9.50
N THR A 246 -17.23 7.08 8.80
CA THR A 246 -16.83 6.59 7.48
C THR A 246 -16.25 5.16 7.57
N CYS A 247 -15.50 4.83 8.63
CA CYS A 247 -15.04 3.46 8.85
C CYS A 247 -16.21 2.46 9.00
N VAL A 248 -17.24 2.83 9.75
CA VAL A 248 -18.44 1.98 9.90
C VAL A 248 -19.18 1.83 8.57
N ALA A 249 -19.37 2.91 7.82
CA ALA A 249 -19.98 2.84 6.49
C ALA A 249 -19.15 2.01 5.49
N TYR A 250 -17.82 2.07 5.57
CA TYR A 250 -16.93 1.26 4.73
C TYR A 250 -17.14 -0.24 4.92
N LEU A 251 -17.49 -0.69 6.14
CA LEU A 251 -17.70 -2.11 6.45
C LEU A 251 -18.82 -2.76 5.63
N GLU A 252 -19.82 -2.00 5.18
CA GLU A 252 -20.89 -2.51 4.32
C GLU A 252 -20.37 -3.08 2.98
N HIS A 253 -19.20 -2.61 2.54
CA HIS A 253 -18.56 -2.99 1.28
C HIS A 253 -17.27 -3.80 1.49
N ALA A 254 -16.71 -3.75 2.71
CA ALA A 254 -15.41 -4.32 3.02
C ALA A 254 -15.37 -5.85 2.86
N PRO A 255 -14.23 -6.42 2.45
CA PRO A 255 -14.08 -7.86 2.34
C PRO A 255 -13.88 -8.54 3.71
N ARG A 256 -13.75 -7.77 4.79
CA ARG A 256 -13.61 -8.21 6.17
C ARG A 256 -14.67 -7.53 7.02
N ASP A 257 -15.05 -8.15 8.11
CA ASP A 257 -16.00 -7.65 9.11
C ASP A 257 -15.37 -6.70 10.15
N PHE A 258 -14.14 -6.28 9.91
CA PHE A 258 -13.40 -5.37 10.78
C PHE A 258 -12.46 -4.44 10.01
N ILE A 259 -12.20 -3.28 10.60
CA ILE A 259 -11.12 -2.34 10.23
C ILE A 259 -9.92 -2.56 11.16
N THR A 260 -8.71 -2.52 10.60
CA THR A 260 -7.48 -2.50 11.42
C THR A 260 -7.14 -1.06 11.78
N PHE A 261 -6.99 -0.77 13.07
CA PHE A 261 -6.51 0.52 13.55
C PHE A 261 -5.05 0.40 13.97
N GLU A 262 -4.20 1.17 13.30
CA GLU A 262 -2.79 1.27 13.62
C GLU A 262 -2.58 2.28 14.74
N TYR A 263 -1.88 1.87 15.81
CA TYR A 263 -1.62 2.68 16.97
C TYR A 263 -0.13 2.64 17.33
N CYS A 264 0.60 3.66 16.93
CA CYS A 264 2.02 3.80 17.23
C CYS A 264 2.20 4.22 18.69
N MET A 265 2.86 3.40 19.49
CA MET A 265 3.05 3.56 20.93
C MET A 265 4.23 4.49 21.20
N ILE A 266 3.96 5.74 21.60
CA ILE A 266 4.94 6.80 21.82
C ILE A 266 4.98 7.11 23.32
N HIS A 267 6.18 7.00 23.91
CA HIS A 267 6.40 7.17 25.35
C HIS A 267 5.94 8.53 25.85
N GLU A 268 5.15 8.51 26.93
CA GLU A 268 4.57 9.70 27.60
C GLU A 268 3.68 10.59 26.71
N VAL A 269 3.31 10.10 25.51
CA VAL A 269 2.44 10.82 24.57
C VAL A 269 1.08 10.15 24.45
N ASN A 270 1.07 8.86 24.11
CA ASN A 270 -0.17 8.11 23.86
C ASN A 270 -0.14 6.67 24.43
N ASP A 271 0.75 6.38 25.38
CA ASP A 271 1.01 5.05 25.92
C ASP A 271 0.44 4.82 27.33
N GLN A 272 -0.41 5.72 27.84
CA GLN A 272 -1.00 5.58 29.16
C GLN A 272 -2.24 4.67 29.13
N VAL A 273 -2.47 3.90 30.20
CA VAL A 273 -3.65 3.03 30.35
C VAL A 273 -4.95 3.83 30.24
N GLN A 274 -4.97 5.07 30.72
CA GLN A 274 -6.11 5.97 30.57
C GLN A 274 -6.51 6.17 29.10
N GLN A 275 -5.52 6.30 28.20
CA GLN A 275 -5.78 6.46 26.76
C GLN A 275 -6.31 5.17 26.12
N ALA A 276 -5.95 3.99 26.64
CA ALA A 276 -6.56 2.73 26.23
C ALA A 276 -8.05 2.66 26.60
N HIS A 277 -8.42 3.12 27.80
CA HIS A 277 -9.82 3.24 28.21
C HIS A 277 -10.59 4.23 27.32
N GLU A 278 -9.98 5.36 26.98
CA GLU A 278 -10.58 6.35 26.08
C GLU A 278 -10.78 5.77 24.68
N LEU A 279 -9.82 4.96 24.14
CA LEU A 279 -9.96 4.28 22.85
C LEU A 279 -11.14 3.31 22.86
N VAL A 280 -11.29 2.50 23.92
CA VAL A 280 -12.42 1.58 24.05
C VAL A 280 -13.72 2.35 24.10
N ALA A 281 -13.79 3.42 24.88
CA ALA A 281 -14.97 4.29 24.96
C ALA A 281 -15.30 4.94 23.61
N LEU A 282 -14.27 5.39 22.88
CA LEU A 282 -14.41 5.98 21.55
C LEU A 282 -15.06 5.00 20.57
N VAL A 283 -14.50 3.79 20.40
CA VAL A 283 -15.02 2.82 19.41
C VAL A 283 -16.41 2.31 19.78
N ARG A 284 -16.73 2.15 21.07
CA ARG A 284 -18.05 1.74 21.55
C ARG A 284 -19.16 2.73 21.20
N ARG A 285 -18.84 4.01 21.01
CA ARG A 285 -19.81 5.02 20.56
C ARG A 285 -20.32 4.76 19.14
N PHE A 286 -19.59 4.00 18.33
CA PHE A 286 -19.91 3.66 16.94
C PHE A 286 -20.41 2.22 16.77
N GLY A 287 -20.69 1.51 17.85
CA GLY A 287 -21.23 0.16 17.83
C GLY A 287 -20.44 -0.84 18.69
N ALA A 288 -20.68 -2.13 18.47
CA ALA A 288 -19.93 -3.17 19.16
C ALA A 288 -18.45 -3.16 18.74
N ALA A 289 -17.54 -3.36 19.69
CA ALA A 289 -16.09 -3.30 19.44
C ALA A 289 -15.57 -4.39 18.47
N SER A 290 -16.42 -5.36 18.07
CA SER A 290 -16.07 -6.45 17.14
C SER A 290 -15.67 -5.99 15.73
N TRP A 291 -16.06 -4.76 15.32
CA TRP A 291 -15.75 -4.21 14.00
C TRP A 291 -14.34 -3.61 13.89
N CYS A 292 -13.57 -3.58 14.97
CA CYS A 292 -12.21 -3.02 14.95
C CYS A 292 -11.18 -3.99 15.52
N LYS A 293 -9.97 -3.92 14.98
CA LYS A 293 -8.77 -4.56 15.53
C LYS A 293 -7.68 -3.51 15.68
N PHE A 294 -7.04 -3.49 16.84
CA PHE A 294 -5.91 -2.59 17.10
C PHE A 294 -4.60 -3.33 16.88
N ASN A 295 -3.72 -2.71 16.10
CA ASN A 295 -2.33 -3.11 15.95
C ASN A 295 -1.46 -2.11 16.71
N LEU A 296 -0.87 -2.56 17.83
CA LEU A 296 0.02 -1.73 18.63
C LEU A 296 1.43 -1.81 18.07
N ILE A 297 1.93 -0.69 17.54
CA ILE A 297 3.24 -0.59 16.90
C ILE A 297 4.22 0.08 17.86
N PRO A 298 5.26 -0.60 18.34
CA PRO A 298 6.33 0.07 19.05
C PRO A 298 6.95 1.16 18.18
N PHE A 299 7.00 2.40 18.68
CA PHE A 299 7.63 3.48 17.93
C PHE A 299 9.15 3.26 17.84
N ASN A 300 9.69 3.33 16.63
CA ASN A 300 11.11 3.32 16.36
C ASN A 300 11.64 4.76 16.25
N PRO A 301 12.40 5.26 17.24
CA PRO A 301 12.91 6.62 17.21
C PRO A 301 13.82 6.89 16.01
N PHE A 302 13.73 8.08 15.46
CA PHE A 302 14.66 8.62 14.46
C PHE A 302 15.04 10.06 14.84
N PRO A 303 16.22 10.56 14.41
CA PRO A 303 16.80 11.80 14.95
C PRO A 303 15.87 13.02 14.88
N ALA A 304 15.10 13.17 13.79
CA ALA A 304 14.22 14.33 13.60
C ALA A 304 12.92 14.28 14.40
N SER A 305 12.53 13.13 14.96
CA SER A 305 11.22 12.97 15.62
C SER A 305 11.14 13.67 16.98
N GLY A 306 12.23 13.73 17.73
CA GLY A 306 12.23 14.19 19.12
C GLY A 306 11.38 13.33 20.07
N LEU A 307 10.88 12.18 19.61
CA LEU A 307 9.99 11.27 20.34
C LEU A 307 10.75 10.02 20.80
N LYS A 308 10.19 9.34 21.80
CA LYS A 308 10.77 8.10 22.37
C LYS A 308 9.79 6.94 22.20
N GLY A 309 10.31 5.73 22.01
CA GLY A 309 9.51 4.51 22.00
C GLY A 309 8.99 4.14 23.39
N SER A 310 7.78 3.62 23.46
CA SER A 310 7.23 3.12 24.72
C SER A 310 7.97 1.88 25.18
N PRO A 311 8.31 1.77 26.49
CA PRO A 311 8.95 0.58 27.02
C PRO A 311 7.99 -0.64 26.97
N ALA A 312 8.56 -1.83 26.77
CA ALA A 312 7.79 -3.08 26.64
C ALA A 312 6.77 -3.33 27.76
N PRO A 313 7.04 -3.05 29.06
CA PRO A 313 6.04 -3.20 30.11
C PRO A 313 4.82 -2.30 29.92
N ARG A 314 5.00 -1.10 29.36
CA ARG A 314 3.90 -0.16 29.07
C ARG A 314 3.01 -0.67 27.94
N ILE A 315 3.65 -1.18 26.88
CA ILE A 315 2.92 -1.78 25.75
C ILE A 315 2.10 -3.00 26.23
N ALA A 316 2.72 -3.84 27.08
CA ALA A 316 2.04 -4.99 27.68
C ALA A 316 0.84 -4.59 28.54
N ALA A 317 0.93 -3.49 29.30
CA ALA A 317 -0.16 -2.99 30.14
C ALA A 317 -1.37 -2.46 29.35
N VAL A 318 -1.15 -1.94 28.13
CA VAL A 318 -2.20 -1.44 27.22
C VAL A 318 -2.84 -2.58 26.40
N ARG A 319 -2.10 -3.66 26.14
CA ARG A 319 -2.50 -4.78 25.25
C ARG A 319 -3.82 -5.50 25.61
N PRO A 320 -4.23 -5.65 26.89
CA PRO A 320 -5.48 -6.34 27.25
C PRO A 320 -6.76 -5.58 26.89
N TRP A 321 -6.69 -4.33 26.50
CA TRP A 321 -7.83 -3.41 26.20
C TRP A 321 -8.12 -3.34 24.71
#